data_5e64d9112a388962d03f26b9f9414930
#
_entry.id   5e64d9112a388962d03f26b9f9414930
#
_cell.length_a   1.000
_cell.length_b   1.000
_cell.length_c   1.000
_cell.angle_alpha   90.00
_cell.angle_beta   90.00
_cell.angle_gamma   90.00
#
_symmetry.space_group_name_H-M   'P 1'
#
loop_
_entity.id
_entity.type
_entity.pdbx_description
1 polymer ?
#
loop_
_entity_poly.entity_id
_entity_poly.type
_entity_poly.pdbx_seq_one_letter_code
_entity_poly.pdbx_strand_id
1 'polypeptide(L)'
;MSLVVAVYKSKNDFIIPWLKAFSTGLKYHGYKIKERENNPTVNHLKTHGADIHLFWGLKNAQGIVEHCRQSGQLPICIEHGFTQDRMLFSSINLWGLNGESELVVPDHDNSRCSKHNWAITPRNTGNVTDLTIIMGQVTGDMSLKGINIYDWARAKYQSLKNTSSNIQFKPHPKEDPKRYEDLEIPIYTGSMQAAIAEANNIVTYSSTSAVDAWLHNVPATADSPVSMVYKYQNDQDESAKTRWLNEISYRQFNKEEFSSGYAWDLYKEQLLK
;
A
#
# COMPACT_ATOMS: atom_id res chain seq x y z
N MET A 1 7.89 -23.42 -23.45
CA MET A 1 8.66 -23.72 -22.20
C MET A 1 7.86 -23.20 -21.02
N SER A 2 7.90 -23.87 -19.85
CA SER A 2 7.23 -23.37 -18.65
C SER A 2 8.06 -22.25 -18.04
N LEU A 3 7.45 -21.09 -17.77
CA LEU A 3 8.12 -19.96 -17.13
C LEU A 3 8.60 -20.32 -15.72
N VAL A 4 9.71 -19.72 -15.32
CA VAL A 4 10.37 -19.94 -14.04
C VAL A 4 10.12 -18.74 -13.14
N VAL A 5 9.62 -18.99 -11.92
CA VAL A 5 9.38 -17.97 -10.91
C VAL A 5 10.41 -18.11 -9.79
N ALA A 6 11.22 -17.08 -9.58
CA ALA A 6 12.06 -16.96 -8.39
C ALA A 6 11.23 -16.39 -7.23
N VAL A 7 11.13 -17.11 -6.12
CA VAL A 7 10.42 -16.69 -4.92
C VAL A 7 11.44 -16.39 -3.83
N TYR A 8 11.50 -15.13 -3.39
CA TYR A 8 12.49 -14.67 -2.41
C TYR A 8 11.97 -14.91 -0.99
N LYS A 9 12.64 -15.79 -0.26
CA LYS A 9 12.27 -16.21 1.10
C LYS A 9 12.24 -15.03 2.07
N SER A 10 11.35 -15.11 3.03
CA SER A 10 11.34 -14.24 4.21
C SER A 10 11.67 -15.05 5.45
N LYS A 11 12.25 -14.39 6.47
CA LYS A 11 12.41 -14.94 7.82
C LYS A 11 11.24 -14.56 8.75
N ASN A 12 10.28 -13.78 8.23
CA ASN A 12 9.13 -13.34 8.99
C ASN A 12 7.98 -14.34 8.83
N ASP A 13 7.54 -14.94 9.94
CA ASP A 13 6.48 -15.95 9.97
C ASP A 13 5.15 -15.45 9.43
N PHE A 14 4.89 -14.15 9.49
CA PHE A 14 3.71 -13.55 8.87
C PHE A 14 3.78 -13.57 7.33
N ILE A 15 4.97 -13.35 6.77
CA ILE A 15 5.17 -13.20 5.31
C ILE A 15 5.22 -14.56 4.60
N ILE A 16 5.81 -15.56 5.23
CA ILE A 16 6.04 -16.90 4.63
C ILE A 16 4.74 -17.49 4.06
N PRO A 17 3.59 -17.51 4.79
CA PRO A 17 2.34 -18.06 4.27
C PRO A 17 1.81 -17.34 3.02
N TRP A 18 2.06 -16.04 2.86
CA TRP A 18 1.64 -15.26 1.70
C TRP A 18 2.42 -15.64 0.45
N LEU A 19 3.75 -15.65 0.55
CA LEU A 19 4.63 -16.10 -0.54
C LEU A 19 4.31 -17.54 -0.96
N LYS A 20 4.06 -18.43 0.02
CA LYS A 20 3.67 -19.82 -0.23
C LYS A 20 2.32 -19.92 -0.95
N ALA A 21 1.31 -19.17 -0.51
CA ALA A 21 -0.01 -19.16 -1.14
C ALA A 21 0.07 -18.73 -2.61
N PHE A 22 0.74 -17.61 -2.89
CA PHE A 22 0.88 -17.13 -4.26
C PHE A 22 1.69 -18.12 -5.13
N SER A 23 2.78 -18.66 -4.59
CA SER A 23 3.57 -19.69 -5.29
C SER A 23 2.75 -20.96 -5.61
N THR A 24 1.81 -21.33 -4.73
CA THR A 24 0.90 -22.46 -4.96
C THR A 24 -0.01 -22.19 -6.15
N GLY A 25 -0.61 -20.99 -6.23
CA GLY A 25 -1.44 -20.60 -7.37
C GLY A 25 -0.65 -20.57 -8.68
N LEU A 26 0.59 -20.06 -8.67
CA LEU A 26 1.45 -20.09 -9.85
C LEU A 26 1.81 -21.51 -10.28
N LYS A 27 2.05 -22.44 -9.34
CA LYS A 27 2.25 -23.88 -9.68
C LYS A 27 1.01 -24.50 -10.32
N TYR A 28 -0.19 -24.11 -9.87
CA TYR A 28 -1.45 -24.55 -10.47
C TYR A 28 -1.50 -24.19 -11.97
N HIS A 29 -0.96 -23.03 -12.34
CA HIS A 29 -0.82 -22.61 -13.74
C HIS A 29 0.40 -23.18 -14.48
N GLY A 30 1.11 -24.15 -13.91
CA GLY A 30 2.22 -24.85 -14.54
C GLY A 30 3.57 -24.13 -14.50
N TYR A 31 3.71 -23.05 -13.70
CA TYR A 31 5.00 -22.37 -13.52
C TYR A 31 5.96 -23.16 -12.63
N LYS A 32 7.25 -23.11 -12.94
CA LYS A 32 8.29 -23.71 -12.12
C LYS A 32 8.74 -22.76 -11.03
N ILE A 33 8.54 -23.13 -9.78
CA ILE A 33 8.93 -22.31 -8.63
C ILE A 33 10.36 -22.68 -8.20
N LYS A 34 11.22 -21.66 -8.09
CA LYS A 34 12.55 -21.75 -7.51
C LYS A 34 12.66 -20.81 -6.32
N GLU A 35 12.80 -21.36 -5.14
CA GLU A 35 13.06 -20.56 -3.94
C GLU A 35 14.46 -19.95 -3.98
N ARG A 36 14.57 -18.71 -3.49
CA ARG A 36 15.81 -17.93 -3.45
C ARG A 36 15.96 -17.26 -2.09
N GLU A 37 17.21 -17.01 -1.70
CA GLU A 37 17.48 -16.23 -0.49
C GLU A 37 17.04 -14.77 -0.68
N ASN A 38 16.62 -14.15 0.41
CA ASN A 38 16.29 -12.73 0.43
C ASN A 38 17.55 -11.87 0.19
N ASN A 39 17.40 -10.69 -0.38
CA ASN A 39 18.49 -9.78 -0.74
C ASN A 39 19.55 -10.40 -1.68
N PRO A 40 19.18 -10.91 -2.86
CA PRO A 40 20.15 -11.41 -3.80
C PRO A 40 21.09 -10.29 -4.27
N THR A 41 22.37 -10.60 -4.44
CA THR A 41 23.30 -9.72 -5.14
C THR A 41 22.93 -9.65 -6.62
N VAL A 42 23.35 -8.58 -7.31
CA VAL A 42 23.14 -8.42 -8.77
C VAL A 42 23.70 -9.62 -9.55
N ASN A 43 24.83 -10.19 -9.12
CA ASN A 43 25.39 -11.38 -9.75
C ASN A 43 24.48 -12.61 -9.58
N HIS A 44 23.91 -12.78 -8.40
CA HIS A 44 22.93 -13.85 -8.18
C HIS A 44 21.69 -13.68 -9.08
N LEU A 45 21.18 -12.47 -9.24
CA LEU A 45 20.03 -12.20 -10.13
C LEU A 45 20.33 -12.63 -11.58
N LYS A 46 21.49 -12.26 -12.12
CA LYS A 46 21.91 -12.63 -13.48
C LYS A 46 21.98 -14.15 -13.71
N THR A 47 22.28 -14.92 -12.68
CA THR A 47 22.44 -16.39 -12.78
C THR A 47 21.16 -17.16 -12.47
N HIS A 48 20.10 -16.51 -12.01
CA HIS A 48 18.89 -17.21 -11.56
C HIS A 48 18.06 -17.81 -12.68
N GLY A 49 18.12 -17.28 -13.90
CA GLY A 49 17.35 -17.77 -15.03
C GLY A 49 15.85 -17.85 -14.70
N ALA A 50 15.31 -16.79 -14.09
CA ALA A 50 13.88 -16.65 -13.77
C ALA A 50 13.24 -15.64 -14.71
N ASP A 51 12.00 -15.88 -15.07
CA ASP A 51 11.18 -14.96 -15.89
C ASP A 51 10.39 -14.00 -15.01
N ILE A 52 10.03 -14.45 -13.79
CA ILE A 52 9.24 -13.73 -12.81
C ILE A 52 9.97 -13.74 -11.47
N HIS A 53 9.98 -12.60 -10.78
CA HIS A 53 10.56 -12.44 -9.45
C HIS A 53 9.46 -12.06 -8.46
N LEU A 54 9.12 -12.96 -7.53
CA LEU A 54 8.11 -12.77 -6.49
C LEU A 54 8.78 -12.50 -5.13
N PHE A 55 8.45 -11.38 -4.52
CA PHE A 55 9.02 -10.96 -3.24
C PHE A 55 8.03 -10.17 -2.39
N TRP A 56 8.34 -10.00 -1.12
CA TRP A 56 7.58 -9.18 -0.18
C TRP A 56 8.29 -7.85 0.08
N GLY A 57 7.59 -6.75 -0.17
CA GLY A 57 8.06 -5.39 0.09
C GLY A 57 9.26 -4.96 -0.73
N LEU A 58 9.46 -3.66 -0.87
CA LEU A 58 10.58 -3.11 -1.64
C LEU A 58 11.86 -2.93 -0.83
N LYS A 59 11.80 -2.96 0.50
CA LYS A 59 12.95 -2.59 1.36
C LYS A 59 14.23 -3.35 1.02
N ASN A 60 14.09 -4.63 0.68
CA ASN A 60 15.21 -5.51 0.36
C ASN A 60 15.20 -5.96 -1.11
N ALA A 61 14.38 -5.35 -1.95
CA ALA A 61 14.12 -5.82 -3.31
C ALA A 61 14.38 -4.77 -4.40
N GLN A 62 14.90 -3.59 -4.04
CA GLN A 62 15.22 -2.53 -5.02
C GLN A 62 16.12 -3.04 -6.14
N GLY A 63 17.17 -3.79 -5.81
CA GLY A 63 18.06 -4.41 -6.79
C GLY A 63 17.36 -5.43 -7.68
N ILE A 64 16.29 -6.09 -7.19
CA ILE A 64 15.48 -7.01 -8.00
C ILE A 64 14.70 -6.22 -9.05
N VAL A 65 14.02 -5.16 -8.64
CA VAL A 65 13.22 -4.32 -9.55
C VAL A 65 14.10 -3.72 -10.65
N GLU A 66 15.23 -3.15 -10.27
CA GLU A 66 16.18 -2.58 -11.22
C GLU A 66 16.72 -3.62 -12.20
N HIS A 67 17.09 -4.81 -11.70
CA HIS A 67 17.53 -5.93 -12.56
C HIS A 67 16.42 -6.33 -13.54
N CYS A 68 15.17 -6.44 -13.07
CA CYS A 68 14.04 -6.81 -13.93
C CYS A 68 13.81 -5.78 -15.05
N ARG A 69 13.94 -4.48 -14.75
CA ARG A 69 13.84 -3.41 -15.79
C ARG A 69 14.92 -3.57 -16.87
N GLN A 70 16.14 -3.90 -16.47
CA GLN A 70 17.27 -4.08 -17.41
C GLN A 70 17.19 -5.36 -18.23
N SER A 71 16.58 -6.42 -17.69
CA SER A 71 16.56 -7.76 -18.30
C SER A 71 15.22 -8.14 -18.93
N GLY A 72 14.19 -7.28 -18.84
CA GLY A 72 12.85 -7.58 -19.35
C GLY A 72 12.11 -8.67 -18.55
N GLN A 73 12.51 -8.91 -17.29
CA GLN A 73 11.88 -9.88 -16.38
C GLN A 73 10.82 -9.18 -15.55
N LEU A 74 9.87 -9.93 -14.99
CA LEU A 74 8.72 -9.39 -14.28
C LEU A 74 8.93 -9.38 -12.76
N PRO A 75 8.96 -8.20 -12.09
CA PRO A 75 8.96 -8.11 -10.63
C PRO A 75 7.53 -8.06 -10.10
N ILE A 76 7.16 -8.99 -9.23
CA ILE A 76 5.90 -8.97 -8.50
C ILE A 76 6.21 -8.76 -7.02
N CYS A 77 5.83 -7.60 -6.52
CA CYS A 77 5.89 -7.26 -5.10
C CYS A 77 4.55 -7.49 -4.45
N ILE A 78 4.51 -8.26 -3.37
CA ILE A 78 3.34 -8.35 -2.51
C ILE A 78 3.59 -7.61 -1.20
N GLU A 79 2.54 -7.00 -0.67
CA GLU A 79 2.54 -6.19 0.56
C GLU A 79 1.23 -6.40 1.33
N HIS A 80 1.10 -5.80 2.51
CA HIS A 80 -0.17 -5.79 3.24
C HIS A 80 -1.32 -5.25 2.38
N GLY A 81 -2.53 -5.70 2.67
CA GLY A 81 -3.74 -5.16 2.06
C GLY A 81 -4.04 -3.71 2.49
N PHE A 82 -5.09 -3.15 1.93
CA PHE A 82 -5.44 -1.74 2.08
C PHE A 82 -6.63 -1.49 3.01
N THR A 83 -7.57 -2.45 3.07
CA THR A 83 -8.81 -2.32 3.85
C THR A 83 -8.60 -2.60 5.34
N GLN A 84 -9.64 -2.46 6.15
CA GLN A 84 -9.61 -2.72 7.60
C GLN A 84 -9.03 -4.10 7.94
N ASP A 85 -9.31 -5.10 7.10
CA ASP A 85 -8.81 -6.47 7.24
C ASP A 85 -7.45 -6.67 6.57
N ARG A 86 -6.65 -5.61 6.43
CA ARG A 86 -5.37 -5.64 5.71
C ARG A 86 -4.41 -6.75 6.13
N MET A 87 -4.56 -7.32 7.32
CA MET A 87 -3.76 -8.46 7.78
C MET A 87 -4.26 -9.79 7.22
N LEU A 88 -5.50 -9.84 6.73
CA LEU A 88 -6.13 -10.98 6.08
C LEU A 88 -5.99 -10.94 4.55
N PHE A 89 -5.49 -9.82 4.02
CA PHE A 89 -5.27 -9.58 2.60
C PHE A 89 -3.85 -9.13 2.33
N SER A 90 -3.39 -9.39 1.11
CA SER A 90 -2.11 -8.92 0.60
C SER A 90 -2.32 -8.29 -0.77
N SER A 91 -1.67 -7.16 -1.01
CA SER A 91 -1.72 -6.48 -2.30
C SER A 91 -0.73 -7.08 -3.30
N ILE A 92 -1.05 -6.96 -4.59
CA ILE A 92 -0.12 -7.22 -5.70
C ILE A 92 0.32 -5.88 -6.27
N ASN A 93 1.61 -5.74 -6.47
CA ASN A 93 2.22 -4.56 -7.06
C ASN A 93 3.21 -4.96 -8.16
N LEU A 94 3.22 -4.20 -9.23
CA LEU A 94 4.09 -4.37 -10.39
C LEU A 94 4.95 -3.11 -10.55
N TRP A 95 6.27 -3.26 -10.58
CA TRP A 95 7.26 -2.19 -10.80
C TRP A 95 7.34 -1.09 -9.74
N GLY A 96 6.32 -0.89 -8.93
CA GLY A 96 6.21 0.13 -7.89
C GLY A 96 5.45 -0.38 -6.68
N LEU A 97 5.13 0.51 -5.74
CA LEU A 97 4.31 0.21 -4.57
C LEU A 97 2.95 0.90 -4.67
N ASN A 98 1.90 0.20 -4.29
CA ASN A 98 0.58 0.76 -4.04
C ASN A 98 0.07 1.64 -5.20
N GLY A 99 -0.13 2.94 -4.98
CA GLY A 99 -0.62 3.87 -6.01
C GLY A 99 0.31 4.05 -7.21
N GLU A 100 1.61 3.77 -7.06
CA GLU A 100 2.59 3.80 -8.17
C GLU A 100 2.74 2.46 -8.89
N SER A 101 2.05 1.43 -8.44
CA SER A 101 2.09 0.15 -9.13
C SER A 101 1.55 0.31 -10.56
N GLU A 102 2.33 -0.13 -11.53
CA GLU A 102 1.95 -0.15 -12.95
C GLU A 102 0.87 -1.20 -13.27
N LEU A 103 0.40 -1.94 -12.25
CA LEU A 103 -0.70 -2.87 -12.40
C LEU A 103 -1.97 -2.11 -12.78
N VAL A 104 -2.47 -2.35 -13.98
CA VAL A 104 -3.75 -1.79 -14.44
C VAL A 104 -4.86 -2.72 -13.99
N VAL A 105 -5.74 -2.21 -13.14
CA VAL A 105 -6.95 -2.93 -12.76
C VAL A 105 -7.92 -2.82 -13.92
N PRO A 106 -8.44 -3.92 -14.49
CA PRO A 106 -9.46 -3.86 -15.53
C PRO A 106 -10.73 -3.18 -14.98
N ASP A 107 -11.63 -2.77 -15.86
CA ASP A 107 -12.94 -2.26 -15.44
C ASP A 107 -13.53 -3.20 -14.39
N HIS A 108 -13.77 -2.66 -13.20
CA HIS A 108 -14.10 -3.41 -12.02
C HIS A 108 -15.46 -2.96 -11.49
N ASP A 109 -16.29 -3.91 -11.30
CA ASP A 109 -17.58 -3.74 -10.63
C ASP A 109 -17.41 -3.84 -9.09
N ASN A 110 -18.52 -3.84 -8.38
CA ASN A 110 -18.53 -3.97 -6.93
C ASN A 110 -18.54 -5.42 -6.43
N SER A 111 -18.35 -6.42 -7.29
CA SER A 111 -18.52 -7.84 -6.90
C SER A 111 -17.53 -8.25 -5.81
N ARG A 112 -16.28 -7.79 -5.87
CA ARG A 112 -15.30 -8.06 -4.84
C ARG A 112 -15.60 -7.33 -3.53
N CYS A 113 -16.05 -6.08 -3.60
CA CYS A 113 -16.51 -5.35 -2.43
C CYS A 113 -17.67 -6.08 -1.74
N SER A 114 -18.66 -6.50 -2.52
CA SER A 114 -19.79 -7.28 -2.01
C SER A 114 -19.37 -8.63 -1.41
N LYS A 115 -18.46 -9.36 -2.08
CA LYS A 115 -17.94 -10.64 -1.60
C LYS A 115 -17.27 -10.54 -0.23
N HIS A 116 -16.54 -9.45 0.01
CA HIS A 116 -15.75 -9.26 1.23
C HIS A 116 -16.38 -8.29 2.23
N ASN A 117 -17.61 -7.82 1.97
CA ASN A 117 -18.32 -6.83 2.78
C ASN A 117 -17.52 -5.53 2.98
N TRP A 118 -16.76 -5.10 1.95
CA TRP A 118 -16.08 -3.83 1.98
C TRP A 118 -17.03 -2.73 1.51
N ALA A 119 -17.17 -1.71 2.34
CA ALA A 119 -18.02 -0.57 2.06
C ALA A 119 -17.41 0.70 2.67
N ILE A 120 -17.77 1.83 2.09
CA ILE A 120 -17.50 3.12 2.71
C ILE A 120 -18.54 3.30 3.81
N THR A 121 -18.07 3.42 5.04
CA THR A 121 -18.94 3.62 6.20
C THR A 121 -19.44 5.08 6.21
N PRO A 122 -20.75 5.32 6.34
CA PRO A 122 -21.27 6.68 6.51
C PRO A 122 -20.59 7.37 7.68
N ARG A 123 -20.18 8.62 7.49
CA ARG A 123 -19.52 9.39 8.53
C ARG A 123 -20.52 9.82 9.60
N ASN A 124 -20.18 9.55 10.87
CA ASN A 124 -20.88 10.19 11.98
C ASN A 124 -20.34 11.63 12.13
N THR A 125 -21.19 12.61 11.78
CA THR A 125 -20.80 14.03 11.81
C THR A 125 -20.98 14.70 13.17
N GLY A 126 -21.57 14.00 14.16
CA GLY A 126 -21.86 14.60 15.48
C GLY A 126 -20.62 14.98 16.30
N ASN A 127 -19.47 14.35 16.01
CA ASN A 127 -18.20 14.62 16.71
C ASN A 127 -17.15 15.33 15.81
N VAL A 128 -17.52 15.72 14.60
CA VAL A 128 -16.59 16.37 13.68
C VAL A 128 -16.28 17.78 14.18
N THR A 129 -15.00 18.08 14.31
CA THR A 129 -14.47 19.40 14.67
C THR A 129 -13.82 20.05 13.43
N ASP A 130 -13.23 21.24 13.59
CA ASP A 130 -12.41 21.88 12.53
C ASP A 130 -10.99 21.32 12.43
N LEU A 131 -10.71 20.20 13.13
CA LEU A 131 -9.39 19.60 13.26
C LEU A 131 -8.87 19.00 11.93
N THR A 132 -7.70 19.46 11.51
CA THR A 132 -6.90 18.84 10.45
C THR A 132 -5.76 18.06 11.10
N ILE A 133 -5.62 16.78 10.75
CA ILE A 133 -4.54 15.94 11.29
C ILE A 133 -3.51 15.63 10.20
N ILE A 134 -2.26 16.03 10.46
CA ILE A 134 -1.10 15.62 9.66
C ILE A 134 -0.61 14.27 10.21
N MET A 135 -0.67 13.21 9.40
CA MET A 135 -0.29 11.86 9.80
C MET A 135 1.19 11.60 9.57
N GLY A 136 1.90 11.27 10.63
CA GLY A 136 3.28 10.78 10.57
C GLY A 136 3.38 9.36 10.03
N GLN A 137 4.58 8.99 9.61
CA GLN A 137 4.96 7.65 9.14
C GLN A 137 6.28 7.23 9.78
N VAL A 138 6.59 5.93 9.72
CA VAL A 138 7.87 5.41 10.24
C VAL A 138 9.03 5.98 9.42
N THR A 139 10.01 6.56 10.09
CA THR A 139 11.23 7.07 9.46
C THR A 139 11.94 5.95 8.70
N GLY A 140 12.32 6.23 7.45
CA GLY A 140 12.97 5.25 6.58
C GLY A 140 12.03 4.21 5.97
N ASP A 141 10.70 4.39 6.08
CA ASP A 141 9.75 3.60 5.32
C ASP A 141 9.98 3.81 3.82
N MET A 142 9.90 2.73 3.05
CA MET A 142 10.16 2.77 1.59
C MET A 142 9.18 3.65 0.82
N SER A 143 7.96 3.79 1.34
CA SER A 143 6.96 4.67 0.75
C SER A 143 7.27 6.15 0.90
N LEU A 144 8.20 6.52 1.78
CA LEU A 144 8.72 7.89 1.92
C LEU A 144 9.74 8.26 0.84
N LYS A 145 10.37 7.29 0.16
CA LYS A 145 11.39 7.53 -0.88
C LYS A 145 12.51 8.47 -0.44
N GLY A 146 12.95 8.34 0.81
CA GLY A 146 14.01 9.15 1.40
C GLY A 146 13.57 10.52 1.95
N ILE A 147 12.29 10.86 1.87
CA ILE A 147 11.75 12.07 2.48
C ILE A 147 11.86 11.99 4.00
N ASN A 148 12.35 13.07 4.62
CA ASN A 148 12.25 13.27 6.05
C ASN A 148 10.79 13.65 6.41
N ILE A 149 10.11 12.76 7.11
CA ILE A 149 8.69 12.93 7.42
C ILE A 149 8.40 14.14 8.32
N TYR A 150 9.34 14.54 9.17
CA TYR A 150 9.18 15.68 10.07
C TYR A 150 9.37 17.01 9.35
N ASP A 151 10.34 17.09 8.42
CA ASP A 151 10.52 18.28 7.58
C ASP A 151 9.33 18.47 6.63
N TRP A 152 8.82 17.37 6.08
CA TRP A 152 7.57 17.39 5.31
C TRP A 152 6.39 17.88 6.19
N ALA A 153 6.25 17.35 7.42
CA ALA A 153 5.17 17.75 8.33
C ALA A 153 5.23 19.24 8.69
N ARG A 154 6.43 19.80 8.94
CA ARG A 154 6.62 21.25 9.17
C ARG A 154 6.16 22.06 7.96
N ALA A 155 6.64 21.70 6.75
CA ALA A 155 6.24 22.38 5.52
C ALA A 155 4.73 22.33 5.29
N LYS A 156 4.12 21.14 5.51
CA LYS A 156 2.69 20.94 5.37
C LYS A 156 1.89 21.76 6.40
N TYR A 157 2.31 21.78 7.64
CA TYR A 157 1.72 22.59 8.69
C TYR A 157 1.71 24.07 8.30
N GLN A 158 2.84 24.62 7.83
CA GLN A 158 2.91 26.01 7.39
C GLN A 158 1.96 26.28 6.21
N SER A 159 1.85 25.38 5.26
CA SER A 159 0.96 25.55 4.09
C SER A 159 -0.54 25.54 4.48
N LEU A 160 -0.90 24.80 5.53
CA LEU A 160 -2.29 24.66 5.97
C LEU A 160 -2.75 25.76 6.92
N LYS A 161 -1.86 26.51 7.56
CA LYS A 161 -2.19 27.57 8.53
C LYS A 161 -3.18 28.62 8.02
N ASN A 162 -3.20 28.87 6.73
CA ASN A 162 -4.08 29.87 6.13
C ASN A 162 -5.51 29.32 5.84
N THR A 163 -5.68 28.00 5.89
CA THR A 163 -6.93 27.33 5.52
C THR A 163 -7.54 26.51 6.66
N SER A 164 -6.79 26.26 7.73
CA SER A 164 -7.26 25.52 8.90
C SER A 164 -6.74 26.17 10.18
N SER A 165 -7.62 26.37 11.14
CA SER A 165 -7.31 27.00 12.43
C SER A 165 -6.81 26.02 13.48
N ASN A 166 -7.15 24.73 13.34
CA ASN A 166 -6.80 23.67 14.28
C ASN A 166 -6.07 22.55 13.55
N ILE A 167 -4.75 22.57 13.63
CA ILE A 167 -3.89 21.59 12.95
C ILE A 167 -3.04 20.87 14.00
N GLN A 168 -3.07 19.54 13.97
CA GLN A 168 -2.27 18.71 14.86
C GLN A 168 -1.47 17.65 14.08
N PHE A 169 -0.33 17.25 14.62
CA PHE A 169 0.47 16.15 14.09
C PHE A 169 0.22 14.89 14.89
N LYS A 170 -0.12 13.81 14.21
CA LYS A 170 -0.23 12.48 14.82
C LYS A 170 1.00 11.65 14.46
N PRO A 171 1.94 11.44 15.40
CA PRO A 171 3.12 10.60 15.16
C PRO A 171 2.71 9.14 14.95
N HIS A 172 3.53 8.42 14.20
CA HIS A 172 3.34 6.99 14.05
C HIS A 172 3.68 6.26 15.38
N PRO A 173 2.89 5.26 15.83
CA PRO A 173 3.10 4.62 17.15
C PRO A 173 4.45 3.93 17.35
N LYS A 174 5.17 3.63 16.28
CA LYS A 174 6.50 3.02 16.31
C LYS A 174 7.66 4.02 16.32
N GLU A 175 7.36 5.33 16.25
CA GLU A 175 8.39 6.35 16.26
C GLU A 175 8.81 6.71 17.67
N ASP A 176 10.12 7.00 17.85
CA ASP A 176 10.65 7.52 19.09
C ASP A 176 10.14 8.96 19.32
N PRO A 177 9.52 9.27 20.46
CA PRO A 177 9.07 10.61 20.81
C PRO A 177 10.13 11.70 20.64
N LYS A 178 11.40 11.41 20.89
CA LYS A 178 12.52 12.35 20.70
C LYS A 178 12.65 12.89 19.29
N ARG A 179 12.12 12.17 18.29
CA ARG A 179 12.21 12.56 16.88
C ARG A 179 11.26 13.69 16.49
N TYR A 180 10.25 13.95 17.32
CA TYR A 180 9.23 14.96 17.04
C TYR A 180 8.98 15.94 18.20
N GLU A 181 9.77 15.88 19.27
CA GLU A 181 9.65 16.81 20.41
C GLU A 181 9.86 18.28 19.97
N ASP A 182 10.73 18.52 18.98
CA ASP A 182 11.02 19.84 18.45
C ASP A 182 10.20 20.20 17.20
N LEU A 183 9.09 19.51 16.96
CA LEU A 183 8.32 19.69 15.72
C LEU A 183 7.55 21.02 15.67
N GLU A 184 7.30 21.66 16.81
CA GLU A 184 6.54 22.91 16.94
C GLU A 184 5.12 22.86 16.34
N ILE A 185 4.57 21.67 16.24
CA ILE A 185 3.20 21.40 15.83
C ILE A 185 2.47 20.73 17.01
N PRO A 186 1.26 21.16 17.39
CA PRO A 186 0.50 20.48 18.43
C PRO A 186 0.37 18.98 18.14
N ILE A 187 0.64 18.13 19.14
CA ILE A 187 0.61 16.68 18.98
C ILE A 187 -0.79 16.15 19.27
N TYR A 188 -1.32 15.39 18.31
CA TYR A 188 -2.54 14.61 18.50
C TYR A 188 -2.23 13.30 19.18
N THR A 189 -2.74 13.08 20.38
CA THR A 189 -2.47 11.90 21.23
C THR A 189 -3.56 10.82 21.14
N GLY A 190 -4.69 11.10 20.48
CA GLY A 190 -5.77 10.14 20.32
C GLY A 190 -5.42 8.93 19.44
N SER A 191 -6.25 7.90 19.51
CA SER A 191 -6.13 6.71 18.65
C SER A 191 -6.37 7.06 17.17
N MET A 192 -6.13 6.10 16.26
CA MET A 192 -6.49 6.29 14.84
C MET A 192 -8.01 6.39 14.67
N GLN A 193 -8.77 5.60 15.42
CA GLN A 193 -10.24 5.64 15.41
C GLN A 193 -10.78 6.99 15.90
N ALA A 194 -10.18 7.55 16.96
CA ALA A 194 -10.55 8.89 17.43
C ALA A 194 -10.20 9.96 16.37
N ALA A 195 -9.02 9.88 15.76
CA ALA A 195 -8.63 10.79 14.68
C ALA A 195 -9.63 10.76 13.51
N ILE A 196 -10.08 9.59 13.09
CA ILE A 196 -11.09 9.41 12.03
C ILE A 196 -12.44 10.00 12.46
N ALA A 197 -12.84 9.83 13.72
CA ALA A 197 -14.11 10.33 14.22
C ALA A 197 -14.16 11.86 14.34
N GLU A 198 -13.05 12.49 14.73
CA GLU A 198 -12.98 13.92 15.10
C GLU A 198 -12.48 14.82 13.95
N ALA A 199 -11.54 14.32 13.12
CA ALA A 199 -10.89 15.17 12.14
C ALA A 199 -11.82 15.61 11.02
N ASN A 200 -11.80 16.90 10.67
CA ASN A 200 -12.42 17.41 9.45
C ASN A 200 -11.66 16.97 8.19
N ASN A 201 -10.33 16.89 8.30
CA ASN A 201 -9.46 16.47 7.20
C ASN A 201 -8.24 15.72 7.73
N ILE A 202 -7.79 14.73 6.97
CA ILE A 202 -6.56 13.97 7.22
C ILE A 202 -5.58 14.22 6.07
N VAL A 203 -4.34 14.57 6.42
CA VAL A 203 -3.28 14.82 5.45
C VAL A 203 -2.10 13.90 5.73
N THR A 204 -1.60 13.23 4.72
CA THR A 204 -0.45 12.31 4.85
C THR A 204 0.53 12.46 3.71
N TYR A 205 1.75 11.99 3.88
CA TYR A 205 2.67 11.87 2.74
C TYR A 205 2.25 10.69 1.85
N SER A 206 2.25 9.47 2.39
CA SER A 206 1.87 8.24 1.64
C SER A 206 1.20 7.18 2.52
N SER A 207 0.85 7.51 3.77
CA SER A 207 0.33 6.54 4.74
C SER A 207 -1.01 5.93 4.32
N THR A 208 -1.21 4.67 4.66
CA THR A 208 -2.50 3.97 4.57
C THR A 208 -3.59 4.60 5.46
N SER A 209 -3.23 5.50 6.37
CA SER A 209 -4.21 6.29 7.14
C SER A 209 -5.18 7.09 6.26
N ALA A 210 -4.76 7.50 5.05
CA ALA A 210 -5.67 8.11 4.08
C ALA A 210 -6.71 7.11 3.53
N VAL A 211 -6.31 5.84 3.36
CA VAL A 211 -7.25 4.76 2.99
C VAL A 211 -8.26 4.53 4.10
N ASP A 212 -7.79 4.43 5.36
CA ASP A 212 -8.67 4.29 6.52
C ASP A 212 -9.65 5.46 6.63
N ALA A 213 -9.18 6.69 6.40
CA ALA A 213 -10.02 7.89 6.38
C ALA A 213 -11.12 7.80 5.30
N TRP A 214 -10.76 7.42 4.07
CA TRP A 214 -11.71 7.31 2.97
C TRP A 214 -12.75 6.21 3.19
N LEU A 215 -12.36 5.06 3.77
CA LEU A 215 -13.28 4.00 4.15
C LEU A 215 -14.33 4.45 5.18
N HIS A 216 -14.02 5.48 5.98
CA HIS A 216 -14.93 6.10 6.94
C HIS A 216 -15.51 7.42 6.44
N ASN A 217 -15.44 7.67 5.16
CA ASN A 217 -15.96 8.88 4.51
C ASN A 217 -15.38 10.20 5.08
N VAL A 218 -14.16 10.16 5.61
CA VAL A 218 -13.42 11.34 6.07
C VAL A 218 -12.61 11.89 4.90
N PRO A 219 -12.64 13.22 4.62
CA PRO A 219 -11.77 13.82 3.63
C PRO A 219 -10.29 13.54 3.96
N ALA A 220 -9.55 13.09 2.97
CA ALA A 220 -8.11 12.87 3.14
C ALA A 220 -7.36 13.12 1.84
N THR A 221 -6.14 13.63 1.99
CA THR A 221 -5.20 13.89 0.90
C THR A 221 -3.83 13.30 1.18
N ALA A 222 -3.10 13.00 0.12
CA ALA A 222 -1.72 12.50 0.19
C ALA A 222 -0.83 13.30 -0.77
N ASP A 223 0.42 13.54 -0.39
CA ASP A 223 1.36 14.27 -1.24
C ASP A 223 2.18 13.36 -2.17
N SER A 224 2.18 12.06 -1.92
CA SER A 224 2.93 11.08 -2.72
C SER A 224 2.00 10.20 -3.56
N PRO A 225 2.34 9.94 -4.84
CA PRO A 225 1.62 9.01 -5.69
C PRO A 225 1.67 7.55 -5.19
N VAL A 226 2.53 7.22 -4.23
CA VAL A 226 2.51 5.91 -3.55
C VAL A 226 1.21 5.67 -2.80
N SER A 227 0.55 6.73 -2.33
CA SER A 227 -0.74 6.58 -1.63
C SER A 227 -1.85 6.14 -2.57
N MET A 228 -2.68 5.20 -2.11
CA MET A 228 -3.82 4.69 -2.86
C MET A 228 -4.93 5.71 -3.09
N VAL A 229 -4.96 6.82 -2.34
CA VAL A 229 -5.96 7.88 -2.53
C VAL A 229 -5.48 8.98 -3.49
N TYR A 230 -4.17 9.06 -3.77
CA TYR A 230 -3.56 10.17 -4.50
C TYR A 230 -4.23 10.46 -5.85
N LYS A 231 -4.52 9.43 -6.63
CA LYS A 231 -5.14 9.54 -7.96
C LYS A 231 -6.56 10.13 -7.91
N TYR A 232 -7.29 9.92 -6.81
CA TYR A 232 -8.70 10.24 -6.66
C TYR A 232 -8.96 11.45 -5.76
N GLN A 233 -7.96 11.97 -5.05
CA GLN A 233 -8.14 12.95 -3.98
C GLN A 233 -8.70 14.32 -4.40
N ASN A 234 -8.67 14.66 -5.68
CA ASN A 234 -9.24 15.91 -6.20
C ASN A 234 -10.77 15.84 -6.38
N ASP A 235 -11.31 14.62 -6.40
CA ASP A 235 -12.75 14.37 -6.48
C ASP A 235 -13.09 13.37 -5.37
N GLN A 236 -13.63 13.90 -4.28
CA GLN A 236 -13.92 13.10 -3.08
C GLN A 236 -15.42 12.87 -2.89
N ASP A 237 -16.20 12.98 -3.94
CA ASP A 237 -17.61 12.63 -3.91
C ASP A 237 -17.84 11.12 -3.70
N GLU A 238 -19.07 10.73 -3.45
CA GLU A 238 -19.44 9.34 -3.21
C GLU A 238 -19.13 8.44 -4.41
N SER A 239 -19.31 8.95 -5.63
CA SER A 239 -19.04 8.23 -6.86
C SER A 239 -17.53 7.97 -7.04
N ALA A 240 -16.69 8.97 -6.80
CA ALA A 240 -15.24 8.83 -6.87
C ALA A 240 -14.71 7.85 -5.82
N LYS A 241 -15.22 7.94 -4.59
CA LYS A 241 -14.86 7.00 -3.51
C LYS A 241 -15.31 5.58 -3.81
N THR A 242 -16.48 5.40 -4.41
CA THR A 242 -16.97 4.08 -4.83
C THR A 242 -16.08 3.48 -5.93
N ARG A 243 -15.72 4.26 -6.96
CA ARG A 243 -14.77 3.82 -8.00
C ARG A 243 -13.42 3.44 -7.40
N TRP A 244 -12.90 4.28 -6.50
CA TRP A 244 -11.66 4.01 -5.77
C TRP A 244 -11.73 2.71 -4.97
N LEU A 245 -12.80 2.48 -4.18
CA LEU A 245 -12.96 1.28 -3.39
C LEU A 245 -13.02 0.03 -4.29
N ASN A 246 -13.74 0.11 -5.40
CA ASN A 246 -13.77 -0.95 -6.39
C ASN A 246 -12.36 -1.22 -6.93
N GLU A 247 -11.59 -0.20 -7.32
CA GLU A 247 -10.22 -0.39 -7.81
C GLU A 247 -9.33 -1.08 -6.77
N ILE A 248 -9.29 -0.60 -5.54
CA ILE A 248 -8.42 -1.20 -4.51
C ILE A 248 -8.84 -2.62 -4.13
N SER A 249 -10.12 -2.96 -4.26
CA SER A 249 -10.63 -4.30 -3.99
C SER A 249 -9.99 -5.34 -4.90
N TYR A 250 -9.70 -4.99 -6.15
CA TYR A 250 -9.04 -5.86 -7.12
C TYR A 250 -7.52 -5.85 -7.02
N ARG A 251 -6.92 -5.02 -6.17
CA ARG A 251 -5.47 -4.99 -5.95
C ARG A 251 -5.03 -5.80 -4.73
N GLN A 252 -5.95 -6.37 -3.97
CA GLN A 252 -5.66 -7.15 -2.76
C GLN A 252 -6.43 -8.47 -2.74
N PHE A 253 -5.78 -9.51 -2.22
CA PHE A 253 -6.27 -10.88 -2.24
C PHE A 253 -5.99 -11.57 -0.92
N ASN A 254 -6.86 -12.47 -0.51
CA ASN A 254 -6.60 -13.35 0.60
C ASN A 254 -5.75 -14.58 0.17
N LYS A 255 -5.32 -15.39 1.13
CA LYS A 255 -4.44 -16.55 0.85
C LYS A 255 -5.11 -17.62 -0.02
N GLU A 256 -6.42 -17.78 0.08
CA GLU A 256 -7.19 -18.73 -0.73
C GLU A 256 -7.22 -18.27 -2.20
N GLU A 257 -7.48 -16.99 -2.43
CA GLU A 257 -7.48 -16.39 -3.77
C GLU A 257 -6.08 -16.43 -4.42
N PHE A 258 -5.01 -16.32 -3.63
CA PHE A 258 -3.66 -16.56 -4.13
C PHE A 258 -3.43 -18.03 -4.45
N SER A 259 -3.75 -18.95 -3.54
CA SER A 259 -3.43 -20.37 -3.70
C SER A 259 -4.27 -21.08 -4.77
N SER A 260 -5.49 -20.61 -5.03
CA SER A 260 -6.33 -21.07 -6.14
C SER A 260 -5.84 -20.59 -7.52
N GLY A 261 -4.96 -19.59 -7.57
CA GLY A 261 -4.51 -18.97 -8.80
C GLY A 261 -5.42 -17.84 -9.30
N TYR A 262 -6.51 -17.53 -8.62
CA TYR A 262 -7.46 -16.49 -9.01
C TYR A 262 -6.81 -15.12 -9.21
N ALA A 263 -5.94 -14.71 -8.28
CA ALA A 263 -5.23 -13.45 -8.41
C ALA A 263 -4.32 -13.38 -9.64
N TRP A 264 -3.73 -14.50 -10.04
CA TRP A 264 -2.92 -14.62 -11.25
C TRP A 264 -3.79 -14.57 -12.50
N ASP A 265 -4.92 -15.27 -12.51
CA ASP A 265 -5.86 -15.29 -13.65
C ASP A 265 -6.34 -13.90 -14.04
N LEU A 266 -6.57 -13.04 -13.07
CA LEU A 266 -7.01 -11.66 -13.34
C LEU A 266 -5.96 -10.83 -14.10
N TYR A 267 -4.68 -11.12 -13.91
CA TYR A 267 -3.61 -10.24 -14.37
C TYR A 267 -2.62 -10.87 -15.36
N LYS A 268 -2.66 -12.20 -15.56
CA LYS A 268 -1.66 -12.92 -16.35
C LYS A 268 -1.46 -12.36 -17.76
N GLU A 269 -2.52 -11.93 -18.43
CA GLU A 269 -2.41 -11.38 -19.79
C GLU A 269 -1.70 -10.02 -19.83
N GLN A 270 -1.81 -9.25 -18.75
CA GLN A 270 -1.10 -7.99 -18.60
C GLN A 270 0.35 -8.22 -18.16
N LEU A 271 0.56 -9.18 -17.26
CA LEU A 271 1.86 -9.46 -16.66
C LEU A 271 2.81 -10.19 -17.61
N LEU A 272 2.30 -10.84 -18.65
CA LEU A 272 3.07 -11.63 -19.61
C LEU A 272 3.29 -10.92 -20.96
N LYS A 273 2.87 -9.67 -21.08
CA LYS A 273 3.15 -8.81 -22.26
C LYS A 273 4.49 -8.12 -22.13
#